data_8e7c77d22301b6e6991c6be8c9e6c14b
#
_entry.id   8e7c77d22301b6e6991c6be8c9e6c14b
#
_cell.length_a   1.000
_cell.length_b   1.000
_cell.length_c   1.000
_cell.angle_alpha   90.00
_cell.angle_beta   90.00
_cell.angle_gamma   90.00
#
_symmetry.space_group_name_H-M   'P 1'
#
loop_
_entity.id
_entity.type
_entity.pdbx_description
1 polymer ?
#
loop_
_entity_poly.entity_id
_entity_poly.type
_entity_poly.pdbx_seq_one_letter_code
_entity_poly.pdbx_strand_id
1 'polypeptide(L)' 'MKDNEIISLFELRDEQAIEALSDKYHPYCYKIAWNLLTNKEDSEECLNDTWFSVWSLIPPKKPSVLSQFLRQDHEKLKY' A
#
# COMPACT_ATOMS: atom_id res chain seq x y z
N MET A 1 4.29 -7.20 -12.15
CA MET A 1 3.94 -8.31 -11.24
C MET A 1 2.46 -8.26 -10.94
N LYS A 2 1.78 -9.39 -10.91
CA LYS A 2 0.34 -9.45 -10.64
C LYS A 2 0.06 -9.34 -9.14
N ASP A 3 -1.14 -8.89 -8.79
CA ASP A 3 -1.52 -8.69 -7.39
C ASP A 3 -1.38 -9.97 -6.55
N ASN A 4 -1.79 -11.11 -7.09
CA ASN A 4 -1.69 -12.37 -6.37
C ASN A 4 -0.23 -12.77 -6.10
N GLU A 5 0.67 -12.40 -6.99
CA GLU A 5 2.11 -12.64 -6.79
C GLU A 5 2.66 -11.76 -5.66
N ILE A 6 2.23 -10.50 -5.63
CA ILE A 6 2.62 -9.56 -4.58
C ILE A 6 2.10 -10.05 -3.22
N ILE A 7 0.83 -10.45 -3.16
CA ILE A 7 0.22 -10.97 -1.95
C ILE A 7 0.97 -12.21 -1.45
N SER A 8 1.37 -13.10 -2.36
CA SER A 8 2.15 -14.28 -2.01
C SER A 8 3.48 -13.92 -1.35
N LEU A 9 4.15 -12.89 -1.84
CA LEU A 9 5.39 -12.42 -1.23
C LEU A 9 5.16 -11.94 0.21
N PHE A 10 4.05 -11.22 0.46
CA PHE A 10 3.70 -10.81 1.82
C PHE A 10 3.40 -12.01 2.71
N GLU A 11 2.69 -13.01 2.19
CA GLU A 11 2.38 -14.21 2.95
C GLU A 11 3.65 -14.98 3.33
N LEU A 12 4.65 -14.97 2.46
CA LEU A 12 5.95 -15.60 2.71
C LEU A 12 6.86 -14.75 3.60
N ARG A 13 6.43 -13.55 3.96
CA ARG A 13 7.22 -12.58 4.73
C ARG A 13 8.53 -12.22 4.04
N ASP A 14 8.49 -12.14 2.71
CA ASP A 14 9.62 -11.73 1.89
C ASP A 14 9.68 -10.20 1.85
N GLU A 15 10.82 -9.64 2.20
CA GLU A 15 11.00 -8.18 2.22
C GLU A 15 10.82 -7.54 0.85
N GLN A 16 11.04 -8.30 -0.23
CA GLN A 16 10.79 -7.83 -1.59
C GLN A 16 9.32 -7.53 -1.86
N ALA A 17 8.42 -8.02 -0.99
CA ALA A 17 6.99 -7.75 -1.11
C ALA A 17 6.69 -6.25 -1.08
N ILE A 18 7.35 -5.52 -0.18
CA ILE A 18 7.15 -4.07 -0.04
C ILE A 18 7.63 -3.36 -1.30
N GLU A 19 8.79 -3.74 -1.83
CA GLU A 19 9.33 -3.16 -3.05
C GLU A 19 8.42 -3.42 -4.24
N ALA A 20 7.94 -4.66 -4.40
CA ALA A 20 7.05 -5.02 -5.49
C ALA A 20 5.72 -4.26 -5.41
N LEU A 21 5.17 -4.11 -4.21
CA LEU A 21 3.94 -3.35 -4.00
C LEU A 21 4.16 -1.87 -4.34
N SER A 22 5.22 -1.29 -3.84
CA SER A 22 5.56 0.11 -4.08
C SER A 22 5.76 0.37 -5.57
N ASP A 23 6.52 -0.48 -6.27
CA ASP A 23 6.77 -0.30 -7.69
C ASP A 23 5.48 -0.28 -8.50
N LYS A 24 4.52 -1.12 -8.16
CA LYS A 24 3.27 -1.21 -8.90
C LYS A 24 2.29 -0.11 -8.53
N TYR A 25 2.17 0.21 -7.25
CA TYR A 25 1.09 1.07 -6.75
C TYR A 25 1.54 2.45 -6.29
N HIS A 26 2.81 2.79 -6.40
CA HIS A 26 3.28 4.11 -6.00
C HIS A 26 2.51 5.26 -6.67
N PRO A 27 2.36 5.28 -8.01
CA PRO A 27 1.62 6.38 -8.64
C PRO A 27 0.17 6.46 -8.19
N TYR A 28 -0.48 5.31 -8.05
CA TYR A 28 -1.87 5.24 -7.63
C TYR A 28 -2.05 5.77 -6.20
N CYS A 29 -1.25 5.29 -5.28
CA CYS A 29 -1.33 5.69 -3.88
C CYS A 29 -0.87 7.14 -3.68
N TYR A 30 0.15 7.55 -4.41
CA TYR A 30 0.63 8.94 -4.35
C TYR A 30 -0.46 9.92 -4.76
N LYS A 31 -1.19 9.60 -5.81
CA LYS A 31 -2.30 10.46 -6.27
C LYS A 31 -3.38 10.58 -5.21
N ILE A 32 -3.74 9.48 -4.54
CA ILE A 32 -4.72 9.50 -3.46
C ILE A 32 -4.21 10.35 -2.30
N ALA A 33 -2.99 10.12 -1.87
CA ALA A 33 -2.39 10.85 -0.77
C ALA A 33 -2.26 12.34 -1.08
N TRP A 34 -1.86 12.68 -2.30
CA TRP A 34 -1.76 14.07 -2.74
C TRP A 34 -3.12 14.76 -2.69
N ASN A 35 -4.19 14.08 -3.14
CA ASN A 35 -5.53 14.66 -3.10
C ASN A 35 -6.02 14.93 -1.68
N LEU A 36 -5.54 14.14 -0.72
CA LEU A 36 -5.92 14.31 0.69
C LEU A 36 -5.05 15.34 1.42
N LEU A 37 -3.75 15.33 1.14
CA LEU A 37 -2.77 16.07 1.95
C LEU A 37 -2.22 17.30 1.24
N THR A 38 -2.24 17.33 -0.10
CA THR A 38 -1.73 18.40 -0.95
C THR A 38 -0.32 18.88 -0.56
N ASN A 39 0.52 17.96 -0.09
CA ASN A 39 1.88 18.22 0.34
C ASN A 39 2.75 17.04 -0.03
N LYS A 40 3.88 17.29 -0.70
CA LYS A 40 4.75 16.23 -1.19
C LYS A 40 5.34 15.39 -0.07
N GLU A 41 5.88 16.05 0.96
CA GLU A 41 6.52 15.35 2.07
C GLU A 41 5.53 14.50 2.85
N ASP A 42 4.36 15.07 3.13
CA ASP A 42 3.30 14.36 3.83
C ASP A 42 2.77 13.20 3.01
N SER A 43 2.67 13.38 1.69
CA SER A 43 2.22 12.32 0.79
C SER A 43 3.20 11.15 0.77
N GLU A 44 4.50 11.42 0.70
CA GLU A 44 5.53 10.38 0.72
C GLU A 44 5.57 9.64 2.05
N GLU A 45 5.42 10.37 3.15
CA GLU A 45 5.35 9.77 4.48
C GLU A 45 4.10 8.87 4.61
N CYS A 46 2.98 9.32 4.09
CA CYS A 46 1.75 8.53 4.06
C CYS A 46 1.95 7.23 3.30
N LEU A 47 2.65 7.28 2.16
CA LEU A 47 2.95 6.07 1.39
C LEU A 47 3.81 5.10 2.18
N ASN A 48 4.85 5.58 2.85
CA ASN A 48 5.71 4.72 3.66
C ASN A 48 4.89 4.04 4.76
N ASP A 49 4.03 4.79 5.44
CA ASP A 49 3.15 4.23 6.47
C ASP A 49 2.22 3.17 5.89
N THR A 50 1.72 3.40 4.67
CA THR A 50 0.85 2.45 3.98
C THR A 50 1.58 1.13 3.71
N TRP A 51 2.83 1.19 3.22
CA TRP A 51 3.60 -0.03 2.95
C TRP A 51 3.82 -0.85 4.22
N PHE A 52 4.16 -0.20 5.32
CA PHE A 52 4.33 -0.89 6.59
C PHE A 52 3.02 -1.43 7.15
N SER A 53 1.92 -0.69 6.96
CA SER A 53 0.59 -1.14 7.35
C SER A 53 0.21 -2.43 6.62
N VAL A 54 0.43 -2.47 5.32
CA VAL A 54 0.16 -3.67 4.51
C VAL A 54 1.02 -4.83 4.99
N TRP A 55 2.30 -4.58 5.27
CA TRP A 55 3.20 -5.60 5.81
C TRP A 55 2.66 -6.22 7.10
N SER A 56 2.04 -5.40 7.95
CA SER A 56 1.48 -5.86 9.21
C SER A 56 0.16 -6.60 9.03
N LEU A 57 -0.62 -6.27 7.99
CA LEU A 57 -1.96 -6.80 7.79
C LEU A 57 -1.99 -8.08 6.95
N ILE A 58 -1.03 -8.30 6.08
CA ILE A 58 -0.95 -9.50 5.24
C ILE A 58 0.28 -10.32 5.63
N PRO A 59 0.15 -11.54 6.15
CA PRO A 59 -1.06 -12.14 6.68
C PRO A 59 -1.49 -11.52 8.02
N PRO A 60 -2.69 -11.77 8.55
CA PRO A 60 -3.64 -12.80 8.12
C PRO A 60 -4.64 -12.35 7.05
N LYS A 61 -4.75 -11.05 6.78
CA LYS A 61 -5.69 -10.58 5.76
C LYS A 61 -5.23 -11.01 4.38
N LYS A 62 -6.19 -11.34 3.52
CA LYS A 62 -5.91 -11.77 2.15
C LYS A 62 -6.86 -11.03 1.21
N PRO A 63 -6.52 -9.79 0.84
CA PRO A 63 -7.39 -9.03 -0.06
C PRO A 63 -7.42 -9.65 -1.45
N SER A 64 -8.59 -9.66 -2.08
CA SER A 64 -8.72 -10.14 -3.45
C SER A 64 -8.30 -9.07 -4.46
N VAL A 65 -8.45 -7.78 -4.11
CA VAL A 65 -8.06 -6.66 -4.97
C VAL A 65 -7.22 -5.68 -4.14
N LEU A 66 -5.94 -5.58 -4.47
CA LEU A 66 -5.02 -4.71 -3.73
C LEU A 66 -5.36 -3.24 -3.85
N SER A 67 -5.83 -2.80 -5.02
CA SER A 67 -6.16 -1.38 -5.21
C SER A 67 -7.26 -0.93 -4.26
N GLN A 68 -8.29 -1.74 -4.05
CA GLN A 68 -9.36 -1.42 -3.11
C GLN A 68 -8.87 -1.45 -1.66
N PHE A 69 -8.02 -2.42 -1.35
CA PHE A 69 -7.44 -2.55 -0.01
C PHE A 69 -6.60 -1.32 0.34
N LEU A 70 -5.76 -0.87 -0.59
CA LEU A 70 -4.93 0.32 -0.40
C LEU A 70 -5.76 1.58 -0.29
N ARG A 71 -6.82 1.69 -1.10
CA ARG A 71 -7.71 2.85 -1.05
C ARG A 71 -8.41 2.97 0.30
N GLN A 72 -8.89 1.86 0.83
CA GLN A 72 -9.53 1.85 2.15
C GLN A 72 -8.56 2.30 3.24
N ASP A 73 -7.31 1.86 3.16
CA ASP A 73 -6.28 2.26 4.12
C ASP A 73 -6.05 3.76 4.08
N HIS A 74 -5.97 4.35 2.88
CA HIS A 74 -5.80 5.79 2.73
C HIS A 74 -7.02 6.58 3.21
N GLU A 75 -8.23 6.08 3.01
CA GLU A 75 -9.45 6.75 3.46
C GLU A 75 -9.51 6.88 4.97
N LYS A 76 -8.89 5.97 5.71
CA LYS A 76 -8.79 6.05 7.16
C LYS A 76 -7.93 7.21 7.64
N LEU A 77 -7.06 7.73 6.77
CA LEU A 77 -6.16 8.84 7.10
C LEU A 77 -6.82 10.22 6.91
N LYS A 78 -8.09 10.22 6.57
CA LYS A 78 -8.84 11.44 6.27
C LYS A 78 -9.10 12.31 7.49
N TYR A 79 -8.78 11.83 8.66
CA TYR A 79 -9.06 12.53 9.92
C TYR A 79 -7.83 12.69 10.75
#